data_8ace155dbcd294395fa7875946c5b025
#
_entry.id   8ace155dbcd294395fa7875946c5b025
#
_cell.length_a   1.000
_cell.length_b   1.000
_cell.length_c   1.000
_cell.angle_alpha   90.00
_cell.angle_beta   90.00
_cell.angle_gamma   90.00
#
_symmetry.space_group_name_H-M   'P 1'
#
loop_
_entity.id
_entity.type
_entity.pdbx_description
1 polymer ?
#
loop_
_entity_poly.entity_id
_entity_poly.type
_entity_poly.pdbx_seq_one_letter_code
_entity_poly.pdbx_strand_id
1 'polypeptide(L)'
;MMIRITSPLAGTYDYTLSDLWDLGTNEESIFNYSANWGDLKVQPIVLTDIMIFDIDISCKEGLAITVEINSLCLMMNFTLSGKSLPVADDGFIFEEGQHHSIFSSGYSKFTVGVKDNFKFVCIYFLEGSLKRIVSDVIAQLSEVSEIASQRLILLQSSRPTTRQMSDIIQSMMYCIHKKGNHHIYFEAKALELLFLELDQLENISMQSSNLFLKEHDLERIHQAKMIVEKNLLNPCSLIELAHKVGLNDFKLKKGFREVLGTTVFGYLYDLRMEKAKMLLTGGRSVREVAYEVGYKNAHHFTKAFKKKFGYLPSGIKKLTVIMFFSVGIF
;
A
#
# COMPACT_ATOMS: atom_id res chain seq x y z
N MET A 1 7.60 -9.76 11.09
CA MET A 1 7.76 -8.70 10.05
C MET A 1 9.15 -8.82 9.48
N MET A 2 9.29 -8.65 8.19
CA MET A 2 10.58 -8.59 7.49
C MET A 2 10.59 -7.35 6.61
N ILE A 3 11.69 -6.61 6.63
CA ILE A 3 11.90 -5.46 5.73
C ILE A 3 13.03 -5.84 4.79
N ARG A 4 12.74 -5.81 3.50
CA ARG A 4 13.73 -6.05 2.44
C ARG A 4 14.03 -4.75 1.72
N ILE A 5 15.28 -4.38 1.68
CA ILE A 5 15.77 -3.22 0.94
C ILE A 5 16.52 -3.73 -0.29
N THR A 6 16.08 -3.35 -1.47
CA THR A 6 16.70 -3.74 -2.73
C THR A 6 17.17 -2.51 -3.48
N SER A 7 18.45 -2.48 -3.81
CA SER A 7 19.05 -1.46 -4.66
C SER A 7 19.59 -2.11 -5.94
N PRO A 8 19.43 -1.48 -7.12
CA PRO A 8 20.00 -1.98 -8.37
C PRO A 8 21.53 -2.18 -8.34
N LEU A 9 22.24 -1.37 -7.53
CA LEU A 9 23.71 -1.38 -7.46
C LEU A 9 24.27 -2.16 -6.28
N ALA A 10 23.54 -2.22 -5.16
CA ALA A 10 24.09 -2.76 -3.90
C ALA A 10 23.52 -4.12 -3.51
N GLY A 11 22.55 -4.66 -4.29
CA GLY A 11 21.92 -5.93 -3.99
C GLY A 11 20.74 -5.83 -3.01
N THR A 12 20.47 -6.92 -2.30
CA THR A 12 19.30 -7.05 -1.41
C THR A 12 19.77 -7.26 0.02
N TYR A 13 19.17 -6.53 0.94
CA TYR A 13 19.38 -6.62 2.39
C TYR A 13 18.05 -6.94 3.08
N ASP A 14 18.04 -7.97 3.90
CA ASP A 14 16.88 -8.43 4.66
C ASP A 14 17.07 -8.16 6.15
N TYR A 15 16.07 -7.52 6.77
CA TYR A 15 16.02 -7.24 8.20
C TYR A 15 14.77 -7.91 8.78
N THR A 16 14.95 -8.72 9.82
CA THR A 16 13.84 -9.33 10.56
C THR A 16 13.36 -8.40 11.69
N LEU A 17 12.23 -8.75 12.28
CA LEU A 17 11.73 -8.02 13.46
C LEU A 17 12.71 -8.13 14.64
N SER A 18 13.38 -9.29 14.81
CA SER A 18 14.40 -9.48 15.84
C SER A 18 15.61 -8.55 15.63
N ASP A 19 16.10 -8.44 14.39
CA ASP A 19 17.21 -7.54 14.09
C ASP A 19 16.86 -6.09 14.41
N LEU A 20 15.62 -5.68 14.11
CA LEU A 20 15.12 -4.34 14.42
C LEU A 20 14.89 -4.14 15.92
N TRP A 21 14.50 -5.21 16.62
CA TRP A 21 14.32 -5.20 18.08
C TRP A 21 15.68 -5.01 18.78
N ASP A 22 16.68 -5.77 18.38
CA ASP A 22 18.04 -5.67 18.94
C ASP A 22 18.66 -4.29 18.68
N LEU A 23 18.33 -3.65 17.56
CA LEU A 23 18.70 -2.28 17.28
C LEU A 23 18.01 -1.27 18.22
N GLY A 24 16.75 -1.49 18.57
CA GLY A 24 15.95 -0.56 19.37
C GLY A 24 16.18 -0.64 20.88
N THR A 25 16.78 -1.72 21.39
CA THR A 25 17.05 -1.89 22.84
C THR A 25 18.30 -1.16 23.31
N ASN A 26 19.19 -0.78 22.40
CA ASN A 26 20.34 0.08 22.70
C ASN A 26 19.97 1.55 22.49
N GLU A 27 19.94 2.35 23.55
CA GLU A 27 19.55 3.78 23.55
C GLU A 27 20.37 4.68 22.57
N GLU A 28 21.42 4.17 21.93
CA GLU A 28 22.26 4.88 20.96
C GLU A 28 22.18 4.34 19.53
N SER A 29 21.30 3.40 19.25
CA SER A 29 21.30 2.72 17.95
C SER A 29 20.61 3.53 16.85
N ILE A 30 21.33 4.55 16.36
CA ILE A 30 21.05 5.10 15.05
C ILE A 30 21.73 4.16 14.04
N PHE A 31 20.94 3.52 13.21
CA PHE A 31 21.46 2.75 12.10
C PHE A 31 21.75 3.70 10.94
N ASN A 32 23.05 3.86 10.64
CA ASN A 32 23.51 4.62 9.48
C ASN A 32 24.13 3.64 8.50
N TYR A 33 23.56 3.57 7.31
CA TYR A 33 24.09 2.76 6.23
C TYR A 33 24.42 3.65 5.04
N SER A 34 25.66 3.63 4.59
CA SER A 34 26.13 4.36 3.41
C SER A 34 26.64 3.37 2.37
N ALA A 35 26.17 3.51 1.15
CA ALA A 35 26.56 2.69 0.01
C ALA A 35 26.63 3.52 -1.28
N ASN A 36 27.02 2.89 -2.37
CA ASN A 36 27.10 3.56 -3.68
C ASN A 36 25.76 4.13 -4.16
N TRP A 37 24.65 3.58 -3.69
CA TRP A 37 23.30 4.06 -4.02
C TRP A 37 22.85 5.28 -3.19
N GLY A 38 23.48 5.54 -2.03
CA GLY A 38 23.13 6.65 -1.14
C GLY A 38 23.26 6.31 0.33
N ASP A 39 22.58 7.08 1.16
CA ASP A 39 22.59 6.98 2.60
C ASP A 39 21.20 6.63 3.13
N LEU A 40 21.14 5.74 4.11
CA LEU A 40 19.95 5.38 4.87
C LEU A 40 20.25 5.58 6.35
N LYS A 41 19.45 6.41 6.99
CA LYS A 41 19.46 6.59 8.44
C LYS A 41 18.13 6.08 9.01
N VAL A 42 18.21 5.17 9.95
CA VAL A 42 17.04 4.64 10.66
C VAL A 42 17.26 4.80 12.15
N GLN A 43 16.32 5.42 12.83
CA GLN A 43 16.29 5.54 14.27
C GLN A 43 15.07 4.80 14.81
N PRO A 44 15.23 3.59 15.35
CA PRO A 44 14.16 2.81 15.90
C PRO A 44 13.87 3.21 17.37
N ILE A 45 12.59 3.18 17.74
CA ILE A 45 12.12 3.17 19.13
C ILE A 45 11.22 1.97 19.25
N VAL A 46 11.63 1.01 20.04
CA VAL A 46 10.92 -0.26 20.23
C VAL A 46 10.29 -0.28 21.61
N LEU A 47 8.95 -0.32 21.62
CA LEU A 47 8.14 -0.52 22.82
C LEU A 47 7.61 -1.96 22.79
N THR A 48 6.90 -2.40 23.81
CA THR A 48 6.44 -3.80 23.91
C THR A 48 5.68 -4.29 22.67
N ASP A 49 4.71 -3.51 22.20
CA ASP A 49 3.84 -3.86 21.06
C ASP A 49 3.67 -2.69 20.06
N ILE A 50 4.52 -1.67 20.17
CA ILE A 50 4.55 -0.51 19.28
C ILE A 50 5.99 -0.28 18.85
N MET A 51 6.19 -0.05 17.55
CA MET A 51 7.49 0.27 16.99
C MET A 51 7.40 1.58 16.23
N ILE A 52 8.35 2.46 16.44
CA ILE A 52 8.42 3.76 15.78
C ILE A 52 9.76 3.84 15.07
N PHE A 53 9.75 4.25 13.83
CA PHE A 53 10.95 4.43 13.03
C PHE A 53 10.97 5.85 12.45
N ASP A 54 12.03 6.62 12.76
CA ASP A 54 12.40 7.81 12.00
C ASP A 54 13.37 7.37 10.90
N ILE A 55 12.97 7.55 9.65
CA ILE A 55 13.68 7.06 8.48
C ILE A 55 14.02 8.23 7.58
N ASP A 56 15.30 8.39 7.28
CA ASP A 56 15.83 9.40 6.37
C ASP A 56 16.66 8.71 5.28
N ILE A 57 16.25 8.87 4.05
CA ILE A 57 16.84 8.23 2.87
C ILE A 57 17.32 9.32 1.94
N SER A 58 18.57 9.25 1.54
CA SER A 58 19.15 10.05 0.46
C SER A 58 19.72 9.10 -0.58
N CYS A 59 19.06 8.95 -1.73
CA CYS A 59 19.50 8.03 -2.76
C CYS A 59 19.68 8.73 -4.12
N LYS A 60 20.78 8.40 -4.78
CA LYS A 60 21.12 8.91 -6.13
C LYS A 60 20.45 8.08 -7.22
N GLU A 61 20.30 6.79 -6.97
CA GLU A 61 19.73 5.81 -7.89
C GLU A 61 18.59 5.08 -7.18
N GLY A 62 17.44 4.96 -7.79
CA GLY A 62 16.22 4.46 -7.16
C GLY A 62 16.42 3.25 -6.25
N LEU A 63 15.77 3.26 -5.11
CA LEU A 63 15.75 2.23 -4.08
C LEU A 63 14.35 1.64 -3.99
N ALA A 64 14.21 0.34 -3.80
CA ALA A 64 12.94 -0.29 -3.51
C ALA A 64 12.96 -0.88 -2.10
N ILE A 65 12.01 -0.45 -1.27
CA ILE A 65 11.81 -0.96 0.08
C ILE A 65 10.57 -1.86 0.06
N THR A 66 10.79 -3.13 0.31
CA THR A 66 9.70 -4.11 0.43
C THR A 66 9.46 -4.44 1.90
N VAL A 67 8.23 -4.30 2.33
CA VAL A 67 7.80 -4.67 3.68
C VAL A 67 6.93 -5.93 3.58
N GLU A 68 7.30 -6.96 4.30
CA GLU A 68 6.54 -8.20 4.47
C GLU A 68 6.03 -8.29 5.90
N ILE A 69 4.73 -8.38 6.06
CA ILE A 69 4.03 -8.50 7.35
C ILE A 69 3.37 -9.86 7.38
N ASN A 70 3.52 -10.61 8.45
CA ASN A 70 2.96 -11.95 8.63
C ASN A 70 2.06 -12.07 9.87
N SER A 71 1.61 -10.95 10.38
CA SER A 71 0.78 -10.86 11.59
C SER A 71 -0.24 -9.73 11.48
N LEU A 72 -1.17 -9.70 12.41
CA LEU A 72 -2.07 -8.55 12.60
C LEU A 72 -1.23 -7.31 12.95
N CYS A 73 -1.34 -6.27 12.13
CA CYS A 73 -0.57 -5.05 12.30
C CYS A 73 -1.31 -3.85 11.67
N LEU A 74 -1.25 -2.71 12.33
CA LEU A 74 -1.59 -1.41 11.76
C LEU A 74 -0.31 -0.59 11.61
N MET A 75 -0.01 -0.15 10.42
CA MET A 75 1.10 0.74 10.11
C MET A 75 0.56 2.13 9.79
N MET A 76 1.08 3.14 10.45
CA MET A 76 0.84 4.55 10.11
C MET A 76 2.13 5.14 9.58
N ASN A 77 2.10 5.71 8.39
CA ASN A 77 3.25 6.34 7.75
C ASN A 77 2.99 7.84 7.56
N PHE A 78 3.87 8.67 8.05
CA PHE A 78 3.82 10.13 7.94
C PHE A 78 5.00 10.62 7.11
N THR A 79 4.74 11.14 5.92
CA THR A 79 5.78 11.66 5.03
C THR A 79 6.16 13.08 5.41
N LEU A 80 7.39 13.27 5.86
CA LEU A 80 7.91 14.56 6.34
C LEU A 80 8.54 15.38 5.20
N SER A 81 9.20 14.72 4.26
CA SER A 81 9.73 15.37 3.05
C SER A 81 9.90 14.38 1.91
N GLY A 82 9.77 14.88 0.70
CA GLY A 82 9.94 14.11 -0.52
C GLY A 82 8.69 13.33 -0.95
N LYS A 83 8.91 12.41 -1.91
CA LYS A 83 7.86 11.60 -2.50
C LYS A 83 8.36 10.20 -2.84
N SER A 84 7.55 9.19 -2.57
CA SER A 84 7.82 7.84 -3.03
C SER A 84 7.38 7.64 -4.48
N LEU A 85 7.92 6.62 -5.12
CA LEU A 85 7.54 6.19 -6.46
C LEU A 85 6.81 4.85 -6.41
N PRO A 86 5.81 4.62 -7.25
CA PRO A 86 5.20 3.31 -7.39
C PRO A 86 6.21 2.34 -8.03
N VAL A 87 6.43 1.18 -7.39
CA VAL A 87 7.34 0.14 -7.92
C VAL A 87 6.60 -0.94 -8.68
N ALA A 88 5.33 -1.16 -8.33
CA ALA A 88 4.42 -2.10 -8.97
C ALA A 88 3.05 -1.45 -9.18
N ASP A 89 2.16 -2.14 -9.90
CA ASP A 89 0.83 -1.62 -10.21
C ASP A 89 -0.03 -1.32 -8.96
N ASP A 90 0.30 -1.93 -7.81
CA ASP A 90 -0.29 -1.69 -6.50
C ASP A 90 0.61 -0.82 -5.60
N GLY A 91 1.59 -0.14 -6.19
CA GLY A 91 2.56 0.68 -5.46
C GLY A 91 1.92 1.86 -4.76
N PHE A 92 2.12 1.94 -3.44
CA PHE A 92 1.72 3.09 -2.65
C PHE A 92 2.58 4.31 -3.01
N ILE A 93 1.92 5.46 -3.13
CA ILE A 93 2.60 6.74 -3.31
C ILE A 93 2.46 7.52 -2.01
N PHE A 94 3.58 7.82 -1.39
CA PHE A 94 3.68 8.64 -0.19
C PHE A 94 4.20 10.02 -0.58
N GLU A 95 3.48 11.08 -0.22
CA GLU A 95 3.82 12.47 -0.57
C GLU A 95 3.99 13.31 0.68
N GLU A 96 4.87 14.31 0.60
CA GLU A 96 5.14 15.26 1.69
C GLU A 96 3.87 15.88 2.27
N GLY A 97 3.81 15.98 3.58
CA GLY A 97 2.66 16.52 4.31
C GLY A 97 1.43 15.60 4.33
N GLN A 98 1.58 14.37 3.87
CA GLN A 98 0.51 13.37 3.88
C GLN A 98 0.85 12.20 4.80
N HIS A 99 -0.19 11.49 5.22
CA HIS A 99 -0.05 10.24 5.95
C HIS A 99 -0.93 9.14 5.34
N HIS A 100 -0.55 7.91 5.64
CA HIS A 100 -1.23 6.69 5.18
C HIS A 100 -1.31 5.72 6.33
N SER A 101 -2.41 4.99 6.40
CA SER A 101 -2.58 3.90 7.35
C SER A 101 -2.86 2.61 6.58
N ILE A 102 -2.10 1.58 6.90
CA ILE A 102 -2.16 0.26 6.26
C ILE A 102 -2.46 -0.76 7.34
N PHE A 103 -3.56 -1.47 7.21
CA PHE A 103 -3.95 -2.57 8.08
C PHE A 103 -3.63 -3.90 7.41
N SER A 104 -2.97 -4.79 8.12
CA SER A 104 -2.68 -6.16 7.70
C SER A 104 -3.32 -7.15 8.67
N SER A 105 -4.15 -8.06 8.16
CA SER A 105 -4.78 -9.14 8.93
C SER A 105 -4.03 -10.47 8.86
N GLY A 106 -2.86 -10.51 8.20
CA GLY A 106 -2.06 -11.72 8.03
C GLY A 106 -0.86 -11.48 7.14
N TYR A 107 -0.47 -12.46 6.31
CA TYR A 107 0.64 -12.27 5.38
C TYR A 107 0.29 -11.24 4.33
N SER A 108 1.07 -10.18 4.30
CA SER A 108 0.94 -9.07 3.37
C SER A 108 2.31 -8.60 2.92
N LYS A 109 2.38 -8.10 1.71
CA LYS A 109 3.61 -7.58 1.12
C LYS A 109 3.30 -6.36 0.27
N PHE A 110 4.08 -5.31 0.46
CA PHE A 110 4.04 -4.14 -0.42
C PHE A 110 5.45 -3.58 -0.64
N THR A 111 5.61 -2.83 -1.71
CA THR A 111 6.90 -2.25 -2.09
C THR A 111 6.75 -0.76 -2.36
N VAL A 112 7.68 0.02 -1.83
CA VAL A 112 7.77 1.47 -2.00
C VAL A 112 9.06 1.79 -2.73
N GLY A 113 8.97 2.53 -3.83
CA GLY A 113 10.12 3.06 -4.53
C GLY A 113 10.54 4.41 -3.93
N VAL A 114 11.84 4.61 -3.77
CA VAL A 114 12.40 5.88 -3.33
C VAL A 114 13.43 6.34 -4.35
N LYS A 115 13.38 7.63 -4.69
CA LYS A 115 14.36 8.32 -5.50
C LYS A 115 14.57 9.70 -4.90
N ASP A 116 15.82 10.14 -4.88
CA ASP A 116 16.22 11.39 -4.24
C ASP A 116 16.08 11.33 -2.69
N ASN A 117 15.75 12.44 -2.05
CA ASN A 117 15.60 12.51 -0.60
C ASN A 117 14.17 12.15 -0.18
N PHE A 118 14.05 11.25 0.78
CA PHE A 118 12.76 10.83 1.30
C PHE A 118 12.85 10.62 2.81
N LYS A 119 12.08 11.40 3.56
CA LYS A 119 12.04 11.33 5.02
C LYS A 119 10.62 11.06 5.52
N PHE A 120 10.48 10.07 6.39
CA PHE A 120 9.20 9.68 6.93
C PHE A 120 9.30 9.05 8.32
N VAL A 121 8.21 9.10 9.07
CA VAL A 121 8.04 8.39 10.34
C VAL A 121 7.02 7.29 10.15
N CYS A 122 7.41 6.06 10.53
CA CYS A 122 6.52 4.90 10.55
C CYS A 122 6.22 4.50 11.99
N ILE A 123 4.94 4.26 12.29
CA ILE A 123 4.49 3.71 13.57
C ILE A 123 3.77 2.40 13.30
N TYR A 124 4.24 1.31 13.90
CA TYR A 124 3.64 -0.01 13.81
C TYR A 124 2.97 -0.34 15.14
N PHE A 125 1.67 -0.60 15.09
CA PHE A 125 0.91 -1.19 16.17
C PHE A 125 0.81 -2.69 15.91
N LEU A 126 1.47 -3.49 16.72
CA LEU A 126 1.47 -4.93 16.60
C LEU A 126 0.22 -5.54 17.24
N GLU A 127 0.01 -6.83 17.01
CA GLU A 127 -1.19 -7.55 17.43
C GLU A 127 -1.57 -7.35 18.90
N GLY A 128 -0.58 -7.33 19.81
CA GLY A 128 -0.80 -7.15 21.25
C GLY A 128 -1.44 -5.79 21.59
N SER A 129 -0.86 -4.70 21.05
CA SER A 129 -1.41 -3.35 21.26
C SER A 129 -2.78 -3.19 20.62
N LEU A 130 -2.95 -3.70 19.41
CA LEU A 130 -4.22 -3.60 18.67
C LEU A 130 -5.36 -4.31 19.42
N LYS A 131 -5.16 -5.55 19.86
CA LYS A 131 -6.17 -6.30 20.63
C LYS A 131 -6.55 -5.60 21.94
N ARG A 132 -5.59 -4.94 22.59
CA ARG A 132 -5.82 -4.24 23.85
C ARG A 132 -6.59 -2.92 23.68
N ILE A 133 -6.32 -2.19 22.59
CA ILE A 133 -6.73 -0.78 22.47
C ILE A 133 -7.97 -0.62 21.56
N VAL A 134 -8.06 -1.38 20.50
CA VAL A 134 -9.04 -1.16 19.43
C VAL A 134 -9.72 -2.46 18.97
N SER A 135 -10.06 -3.34 19.91
CA SER A 135 -10.68 -4.64 19.64
C SER A 135 -11.89 -4.55 18.68
N ASP A 136 -12.77 -3.58 18.92
CA ASP A 136 -14.01 -3.43 18.13
C ASP A 136 -13.72 -2.90 16.72
N VAL A 137 -12.78 -1.96 16.59
CA VAL A 137 -12.33 -1.42 15.29
C VAL A 137 -11.63 -2.51 14.48
N ILE A 138 -10.82 -3.37 15.14
CA ILE A 138 -10.17 -4.50 14.49
C ILE A 138 -11.17 -5.52 14.00
N ALA A 139 -12.21 -5.81 14.78
CA ALA A 139 -13.26 -6.74 14.36
C ALA A 139 -13.90 -6.25 13.05
N GLN A 140 -14.28 -4.98 12.97
CA GLN A 140 -14.83 -4.36 11.75
C GLN A 140 -13.85 -4.38 10.57
N LEU A 141 -12.58 -4.02 10.80
CA LEU A 141 -11.55 -4.04 9.75
C LEU A 141 -11.23 -5.47 9.28
N SER A 142 -11.26 -6.44 10.19
CA SER A 142 -11.05 -7.86 9.86
C SER A 142 -12.19 -8.40 9.03
N GLU A 143 -13.45 -8.10 9.36
CA GLU A 143 -14.61 -8.46 8.56
C GLU A 143 -14.51 -7.87 7.14
N VAL A 144 -14.13 -6.58 7.01
CA VAL A 144 -13.92 -5.95 5.71
C VAL A 144 -12.79 -6.65 4.94
N SER A 145 -11.72 -7.06 5.61
CA SER A 145 -10.59 -7.76 4.97
C SER A 145 -10.98 -9.14 4.47
N GLU A 146 -11.78 -9.89 5.22
CA GLU A 146 -12.28 -11.20 4.84
C GLU A 146 -13.25 -11.11 3.65
N ILE A 147 -14.18 -10.16 3.67
CA ILE A 147 -15.14 -9.91 2.57
C ILE A 147 -14.40 -9.51 1.29
N ALA A 148 -13.37 -8.68 1.42
CA ALA A 148 -12.57 -8.22 0.28
C ALA A 148 -11.57 -9.27 -0.23
N SER A 149 -11.39 -10.40 0.47
CA SER A 149 -10.30 -11.38 0.23
C SER A 149 -8.92 -10.72 0.21
N GLN A 150 -8.78 -9.59 0.87
CA GLN A 150 -7.56 -8.80 0.95
C GLN A 150 -7.00 -8.89 2.36
N ARG A 151 -5.76 -9.33 2.47
CA ARG A 151 -5.03 -9.35 3.75
C ARG A 151 -4.37 -8.03 4.10
N LEU A 152 -4.26 -7.14 3.12
CA LEU A 152 -3.72 -5.79 3.26
C LEU A 152 -4.81 -4.79 2.86
N ILE A 153 -5.17 -3.89 3.76
CA ILE A 153 -6.13 -2.82 3.51
C ILE A 153 -5.40 -1.50 3.70
N LEU A 154 -5.34 -0.71 2.63
CA LEU A 154 -5.02 0.70 2.75
C LEU A 154 -6.26 1.40 3.31
N LEU A 155 -6.18 1.89 4.54
CA LEU A 155 -7.26 2.63 5.19
C LEU A 155 -7.40 4.00 4.51
N GLN A 156 -8.08 4.01 3.39
CA GLN A 156 -8.30 5.15 2.49
C GLN A 156 -7.05 5.58 1.68
N SER A 157 -7.28 6.44 0.69
CA SER A 157 -6.21 7.15 -0.02
C SER A 157 -5.44 8.05 0.95
N SER A 158 -4.25 8.42 0.56
CA SER A 158 -3.41 9.46 1.16
C SER A 158 -4.23 10.64 1.71
N ARG A 159 -3.95 11.04 2.94
CA ARG A 159 -4.63 12.14 3.63
C ARG A 159 -3.64 13.20 4.06
N PRO A 160 -4.05 14.49 4.07
CA PRO A 160 -3.22 15.53 4.67
C PRO A 160 -2.97 15.25 6.14
N THR A 161 -1.71 15.31 6.57
CA THR A 161 -1.33 15.27 7.98
C THR A 161 -1.84 16.55 8.64
N THR A 162 -2.66 16.42 9.67
CA THR A 162 -3.17 17.60 10.38
C THR A 162 -2.05 18.33 11.12
N ARG A 163 -2.28 19.61 11.44
CA ARG A 163 -1.33 20.37 12.25
C ARG A 163 -1.06 19.70 13.59
N GLN A 164 -2.10 19.21 14.26
CA GLN A 164 -1.97 18.52 15.54
C GLN A 164 -1.10 17.26 15.42
N MET A 165 -1.31 16.43 14.38
CA MET A 165 -0.44 15.27 14.11
C MET A 165 1.00 15.69 13.84
N SER A 166 1.21 16.75 13.05
CA SER A 166 2.54 17.28 12.78
C SER A 166 3.26 17.75 14.04
N ASP A 167 2.56 18.47 14.93
CA ASP A 167 3.11 18.94 16.20
C ASP A 167 3.51 17.77 17.11
N ILE A 168 2.70 16.70 17.15
CA ILE A 168 3.02 15.47 17.88
C ILE A 168 4.28 14.82 17.32
N ILE A 169 4.35 14.63 16.00
CA ILE A 169 5.51 14.00 15.34
C ILE A 169 6.77 14.82 15.59
N GLN A 170 6.72 16.14 15.45
CA GLN A 170 7.86 17.01 15.74
C GLN A 170 8.31 16.89 17.19
N SER A 171 7.36 16.83 18.15
CA SER A 171 7.69 16.65 19.55
C SER A 171 8.36 15.30 19.84
N MET A 172 7.91 14.23 19.17
CA MET A 172 8.54 12.92 19.24
C MET A 172 9.98 12.96 18.67
N MET A 173 10.17 13.55 17.49
CA MET A 173 11.48 13.67 16.86
C MET A 173 12.45 14.48 17.75
N TYR A 174 11.97 15.54 18.39
CA TYR A 174 12.79 16.31 19.35
C TYR A 174 13.19 15.49 20.57
N CYS A 175 12.31 14.62 21.08
CA CYS A 175 12.62 13.74 22.20
C CYS A 175 13.58 12.60 21.86
N ILE A 176 13.57 12.10 20.62
CA ILE A 176 14.51 11.07 20.16
C ILE A 176 15.96 11.49 20.36
N HIS A 177 16.26 12.78 20.27
CA HIS A 177 17.61 13.32 20.46
C HIS A 177 18.00 13.54 21.92
N LYS A 178 17.09 13.29 22.88
CA LYS A 178 17.37 13.42 24.32
C LYS A 178 17.60 12.05 24.94
N LYS A 179 18.67 11.88 25.72
CA LYS A 179 18.95 10.67 26.49
C LYS A 179 17.94 10.51 27.61
N GLY A 180 17.37 9.34 27.78
CA GLY A 180 16.49 8.99 28.89
C GLY A 180 15.42 7.96 28.52
N ASN A 181 14.86 7.29 29.53
CA ASN A 181 13.81 6.29 29.33
C ASN A 181 12.45 6.99 29.09
N HIS A 182 12.09 7.18 27.83
CA HIS A 182 10.88 7.87 27.41
C HIS A 182 9.79 6.93 26.88
N HIS A 183 9.82 5.63 27.22
CA HIS A 183 8.86 4.65 26.72
C HIS A 183 7.40 5.10 26.89
N ILE A 184 7.03 5.58 28.09
CA ILE A 184 5.68 6.07 28.36
C ILE A 184 5.33 7.26 27.47
N TYR A 185 6.28 8.17 27.23
CA TYR A 185 6.06 9.33 26.39
C TYR A 185 5.78 8.91 24.94
N PHE A 186 6.59 8.02 24.37
CA PHE A 186 6.41 7.57 23.01
C PHE A 186 5.14 6.71 22.83
N GLU A 187 4.83 5.86 23.82
CA GLU A 187 3.57 5.11 23.81
C GLU A 187 2.37 6.05 23.83
N ALA A 188 2.35 7.05 24.72
CA ALA A 188 1.27 8.03 24.78
C ALA A 188 1.12 8.82 23.47
N LYS A 189 2.23 9.25 22.85
CA LYS A 189 2.20 9.99 21.59
C LYS A 189 1.76 9.13 20.39
N ALA A 190 2.17 7.88 20.34
CA ALA A 190 1.72 6.93 19.34
C ALA A 190 0.20 6.69 19.46
N LEU A 191 -0.32 6.53 20.68
CA LEU A 191 -1.75 6.37 20.95
C LEU A 191 -2.55 7.63 20.62
N GLU A 192 -2.02 8.82 20.90
CA GLU A 192 -2.64 10.09 20.51
C GLU A 192 -2.76 10.22 18.99
N LEU A 193 -1.71 9.84 18.23
CA LEU A 193 -1.76 9.79 16.77
C LEU A 193 -2.78 8.76 16.27
N LEU A 194 -2.84 7.58 16.90
CA LEU A 194 -3.85 6.57 16.56
C LEU A 194 -5.26 7.08 16.79
N PHE A 195 -5.52 7.75 17.90
CA PHE A 195 -6.82 8.36 18.19
C PHE A 195 -7.20 9.39 17.11
N LEU A 196 -6.29 10.29 16.75
CA LEU A 196 -6.54 11.29 15.71
C LEU A 196 -6.79 10.65 14.33
N GLU A 197 -6.14 9.53 14.05
CA GLU A 197 -6.38 8.74 12.85
C GLU A 197 -7.80 8.16 12.83
N LEU A 198 -8.22 7.53 13.91
CA LEU A 198 -9.57 6.95 14.05
C LEU A 198 -10.65 8.03 13.99
N ASP A 199 -10.44 9.17 14.65
CA ASP A 199 -11.35 10.32 14.61
C ASP A 199 -11.51 10.87 13.18
N GLN A 200 -10.42 10.96 12.41
CA GLN A 200 -10.51 11.33 10.99
C GLN A 200 -11.30 10.30 10.18
N LEU A 201 -11.12 9.00 10.44
CA LEU A 201 -11.85 7.93 9.77
C LEU A 201 -13.35 7.99 10.08
N GLU A 202 -13.72 8.20 11.35
CA GLU A 202 -15.11 8.37 11.77
C GLU A 202 -15.73 9.62 11.15
N ASN A 203 -15.04 10.76 11.16
CA ASN A 203 -15.53 12.00 10.57
C ASN A 203 -15.77 11.86 9.06
N ILE A 204 -14.93 11.11 8.35
CA ILE A 204 -15.13 10.79 6.94
C ILE A 204 -16.30 9.83 6.77
N SER A 205 -16.45 8.82 7.62
CA SER A 205 -17.59 7.90 7.59
C SER A 205 -18.91 8.60 7.90
N MET A 206 -18.93 9.54 8.85
CA MET A 206 -20.10 10.38 9.15
C MET A 206 -20.39 11.38 8.03
N GLN A 207 -19.39 11.96 7.38
CA GLN A 207 -19.58 12.79 6.18
C GLN A 207 -20.02 11.95 4.97
N SER A 208 -19.53 10.71 4.85
CA SER A 208 -20.00 9.77 3.84
C SER A 208 -21.35 9.14 4.17
N SER A 209 -21.76 9.04 5.43
CA SER A 209 -23.14 8.65 5.78
C SER A 209 -24.16 9.75 5.47
N ASN A 210 -23.76 11.01 5.41
CA ASN A 210 -24.52 12.08 4.72
C ASN A 210 -24.37 12.05 3.19
N LEU A 211 -23.48 11.24 2.64
CA LEU A 211 -23.21 11.01 1.23
C LEU A 211 -23.82 9.69 0.76
N PHE A 212 -25.12 9.71 0.42
CA PHE A 212 -25.83 8.90 -0.56
C PHE A 212 -25.71 7.35 -0.57
N LEU A 213 -24.69 6.74 0.03
CA LEU A 213 -24.56 5.28 0.07
C LEU A 213 -24.90 4.76 1.46
N LYS A 214 -26.01 4.08 1.60
CA LYS A 214 -26.37 3.32 2.79
C LYS A 214 -25.50 2.05 2.84
N GLU A 215 -25.33 1.46 4.01
CA GLU A 215 -24.58 0.19 4.21
C GLU A 215 -24.97 -0.89 3.17
N HIS A 216 -26.23 -1.05 2.92
CA HIS A 216 -26.78 -1.88 1.86
C HIS A 216 -26.36 -1.48 0.41
N ASP A 217 -26.02 -0.22 0.14
CA ASP A 217 -25.48 0.21 -1.17
C ASP A 217 -24.00 -0.20 -1.31
N LEU A 218 -23.23 -0.26 -0.20
CA LEU A 218 -21.86 -0.76 -0.19
C LEU A 218 -21.78 -2.24 -0.59
N GLU A 219 -22.65 -3.08 0.00
CA GLU A 219 -22.76 -4.50 -0.38
C GLU A 219 -23.05 -4.65 -1.88
N ARG A 220 -23.91 -3.81 -2.41
CA ARG A 220 -24.25 -3.80 -3.84
C ARG A 220 -23.10 -3.36 -4.73
N ILE A 221 -22.27 -2.43 -4.28
CA ILE A 221 -21.03 -2.07 -4.99
C ILE A 221 -20.05 -3.24 -5.02
N HIS A 222 -19.89 -3.96 -3.90
CA HIS A 222 -19.06 -5.18 -3.86
C HIS A 222 -19.65 -6.30 -4.75
N GLN A 223 -20.96 -6.47 -4.79
CA GLN A 223 -21.62 -7.40 -5.74
C GLN A 223 -21.35 -6.98 -7.19
N ALA A 224 -21.42 -5.67 -7.50
CA ALA A 224 -21.08 -5.15 -8.82
C ALA A 224 -19.63 -5.44 -9.21
N LYS A 225 -18.68 -5.27 -8.28
CA LYS A 225 -17.26 -5.65 -8.45
C LYS A 225 -17.16 -7.12 -8.84
N MET A 226 -17.77 -8.03 -8.08
CA MET A 226 -17.73 -9.46 -8.37
C MET A 226 -18.32 -9.81 -9.76
N ILE A 227 -19.39 -9.11 -10.18
CA ILE A 227 -19.97 -9.30 -11.51
C ILE A 227 -18.99 -8.86 -12.60
N VAL A 228 -18.27 -7.76 -12.41
CA VAL A 228 -17.23 -7.28 -13.36
C VAL A 228 -16.09 -8.29 -13.44
N GLU A 229 -15.61 -8.80 -12.32
CA GLU A 229 -14.54 -9.82 -12.25
C GLU A 229 -14.90 -11.11 -12.97
N LYS A 230 -16.14 -11.59 -12.81
CA LYS A 230 -16.62 -12.80 -13.47
C LYS A 230 -16.87 -12.62 -14.99
N ASN A 231 -17.09 -11.39 -15.44
CA ASN A 231 -17.50 -11.10 -16.81
C ASN A 231 -16.45 -10.29 -17.60
N LEU A 232 -15.18 -10.59 -17.42
CA LEU A 232 -14.06 -9.90 -18.07
C LEU A 232 -14.18 -9.84 -19.59
N LEU A 233 -14.64 -10.93 -20.24
CA LEU A 233 -14.75 -11.02 -21.69
C LEU A 233 -15.94 -10.23 -22.24
N ASN A 234 -17.09 -10.39 -21.61
CA ASN A 234 -18.37 -9.79 -22.04
C ASN A 234 -18.94 -8.94 -20.90
N PRO A 235 -18.37 -7.77 -20.63
CA PRO A 235 -18.82 -6.93 -19.52
C PRO A 235 -20.23 -6.42 -19.77
N CYS A 236 -21.02 -6.37 -18.71
CA CYS A 236 -22.32 -5.69 -18.74
C CYS A 236 -22.15 -4.20 -19.05
N SER A 237 -23.15 -3.59 -19.67
CA SER A 237 -23.28 -2.14 -19.66
C SER A 237 -23.45 -1.60 -18.24
N LEU A 238 -23.18 -0.31 -18.02
CA LEU A 238 -23.36 0.30 -16.69
C LEU A 238 -24.81 0.20 -16.21
N ILE A 239 -25.77 0.36 -17.12
CA ILE A 239 -27.21 0.27 -16.81
C ILE A 239 -27.59 -1.16 -16.40
N GLU A 240 -27.12 -2.15 -17.14
CA GLU A 240 -27.36 -3.56 -16.81
C GLU A 240 -26.70 -3.96 -15.49
N LEU A 241 -25.48 -3.48 -15.23
CA LEU A 241 -24.77 -3.75 -13.99
C LEU A 241 -25.51 -3.11 -12.81
N ALA A 242 -25.92 -1.86 -12.93
CA ALA A 242 -26.71 -1.16 -11.93
C ALA A 242 -28.01 -1.88 -11.62
N HIS A 243 -28.73 -2.30 -12.65
CA HIS A 243 -29.96 -3.06 -12.50
C HIS A 243 -29.75 -4.42 -11.80
N LYS A 244 -28.70 -5.16 -12.16
CA LYS A 244 -28.35 -6.47 -11.55
C LYS A 244 -28.09 -6.37 -10.05
N VAL A 245 -27.53 -5.25 -9.60
CA VAL A 245 -27.23 -5.04 -8.17
C VAL A 245 -28.26 -4.16 -7.47
N GLY A 246 -29.34 -3.77 -8.15
CA GLY A 246 -30.42 -2.95 -7.57
C GLY A 246 -29.98 -1.53 -7.21
N LEU A 247 -29.02 -0.96 -7.94
CA LEU A 247 -28.62 0.44 -7.85
C LEU A 247 -29.09 1.22 -9.08
N ASN A 248 -29.18 2.53 -8.94
CA ASN A 248 -29.25 3.39 -10.12
C ASN A 248 -27.84 3.68 -10.67
N ASP A 249 -27.78 4.12 -11.93
CA ASP A 249 -26.53 4.42 -12.62
C ASP A 249 -25.63 5.43 -11.88
N PHE A 250 -26.25 6.45 -11.27
CA PHE A 250 -25.54 7.47 -10.50
C PHE A 250 -24.89 6.89 -9.24
N LYS A 251 -25.65 6.12 -8.44
CA LYS A 251 -25.13 5.45 -7.24
C LYS A 251 -24.02 4.44 -7.58
N LEU A 252 -24.19 3.67 -8.67
CA LEU A 252 -23.17 2.72 -9.12
C LEU A 252 -21.87 3.44 -9.48
N LYS A 253 -21.92 4.48 -10.32
CA LYS A 253 -20.73 5.24 -10.74
C LYS A 253 -20.02 5.92 -9.58
N LYS A 254 -20.81 6.55 -8.69
CA LYS A 254 -20.31 7.25 -7.53
C LYS A 254 -19.70 6.26 -6.54
N GLY A 255 -20.44 5.18 -6.21
CA GLY A 255 -20.01 4.16 -5.28
C GLY A 255 -18.75 3.44 -5.73
N PHE A 256 -18.61 3.11 -7.02
CA PHE A 256 -17.38 2.54 -7.55
C PHE A 256 -16.18 3.44 -7.36
N ARG A 257 -16.34 4.76 -7.56
CA ARG A 257 -15.24 5.72 -7.31
C ARG A 257 -14.91 5.87 -5.84
N GLU A 258 -15.91 5.92 -4.98
CA GLU A 258 -15.72 6.11 -3.54
C GLU A 258 -15.17 4.86 -2.85
N VAL A 259 -15.66 3.67 -3.24
CA VAL A 259 -15.29 2.39 -2.61
C VAL A 259 -14.02 1.78 -3.22
N LEU A 260 -13.87 1.89 -4.55
CA LEU A 260 -12.79 1.22 -5.29
C LEU A 260 -11.76 2.19 -5.91
N GLY A 261 -11.90 3.49 -5.65
CA GLY A 261 -10.97 4.52 -6.15
C GLY A 261 -10.98 4.74 -7.67
N THR A 262 -11.81 3.99 -8.42
CA THR A 262 -11.81 4.00 -9.89
C THR A 262 -13.23 3.89 -10.47
N THR A 263 -13.37 4.05 -11.78
CA THR A 263 -14.64 3.80 -12.47
C THR A 263 -14.83 2.30 -12.76
N VAL A 264 -16.07 1.85 -12.98
CA VAL A 264 -16.35 0.45 -13.38
C VAL A 264 -15.52 -0.01 -14.57
N PHE A 265 -15.40 0.84 -15.60
CA PHE A 265 -14.57 0.50 -16.77
C PHE A 265 -13.07 0.68 -16.52
N GLY A 266 -12.67 1.57 -15.61
CA GLY A 266 -11.30 1.68 -15.14
C GLY A 266 -10.86 0.39 -14.44
N TYR A 267 -11.68 -0.10 -13.51
CA TYR A 267 -11.47 -1.37 -12.83
C TYR A 267 -11.38 -2.57 -13.79
N LEU A 268 -12.32 -2.66 -14.72
CA LEU A 268 -12.30 -3.70 -15.77
C LEU A 268 -11.03 -3.62 -16.62
N TYR A 269 -10.60 -2.42 -16.97
CA TYR A 269 -9.38 -2.20 -17.74
C TYR A 269 -8.16 -2.72 -16.97
N ASP A 270 -8.04 -2.39 -15.68
CA ASP A 270 -6.93 -2.82 -14.84
C ASP A 270 -6.90 -4.35 -14.71
N LEU A 271 -8.02 -4.98 -14.41
CA LEU A 271 -8.13 -6.44 -14.35
C LEU A 271 -7.71 -7.13 -15.66
N ARG A 272 -8.13 -6.59 -16.81
CA ARG A 272 -7.75 -7.12 -18.12
C ARG A 272 -6.24 -7.01 -18.36
N MET A 273 -5.64 -5.89 -17.95
CA MET A 273 -4.19 -5.67 -18.14
C MET A 273 -3.37 -6.58 -17.23
N GLU A 274 -3.77 -6.76 -15.98
CA GLU A 274 -3.08 -7.67 -15.05
C GLU A 274 -3.16 -9.13 -15.53
N LYS A 275 -4.35 -9.58 -15.91
CA LYS A 275 -4.52 -10.92 -16.50
C LYS A 275 -3.67 -11.09 -17.77
N ALA A 276 -3.63 -10.06 -18.62
CA ALA A 276 -2.80 -10.08 -19.82
C ALA A 276 -1.32 -10.23 -19.50
N LYS A 277 -0.83 -9.50 -18.51
CA LYS A 277 0.57 -9.58 -18.05
C LYS A 277 0.93 -11.00 -17.61
N MET A 278 0.07 -11.64 -16.79
CA MET A 278 0.28 -13.02 -16.35
C MET A 278 0.34 -14.00 -17.54
N LEU A 279 -0.59 -13.89 -18.48
CA LEU A 279 -0.66 -14.78 -19.62
C LEU A 279 0.54 -14.63 -20.56
N LEU A 280 1.01 -13.40 -20.78
CA LEU A 280 2.20 -13.10 -21.58
C LEU A 280 3.47 -13.62 -20.90
N THR A 281 3.59 -13.49 -19.58
CA THR A 281 4.70 -14.06 -18.80
C THR A 281 4.69 -15.59 -18.90
N GLY A 282 3.51 -16.22 -18.95
CA GLY A 282 3.31 -17.64 -19.22
C GLY A 282 3.62 -18.08 -20.65
N GLY A 283 4.10 -17.19 -21.51
CA GLY A 283 4.59 -17.52 -22.86
C GLY A 283 3.54 -17.51 -23.97
N ARG A 284 2.30 -17.11 -23.68
CA ARG A 284 1.25 -17.02 -24.73
C ARG A 284 1.54 -15.89 -25.72
N SER A 285 0.99 -16.02 -26.92
CA SER A 285 1.17 -15.00 -27.95
C SER A 285 0.35 -13.74 -27.65
N VAL A 286 0.85 -12.57 -28.08
CA VAL A 286 0.17 -11.28 -27.90
C VAL A 286 -1.25 -11.29 -28.49
N ARG A 287 -1.43 -11.98 -29.61
CA ARG A 287 -2.72 -12.07 -30.29
C ARG A 287 -3.73 -12.89 -29.49
N GLU A 288 -3.33 -14.06 -29.02
CA GLU A 288 -4.18 -14.93 -28.19
C GLU A 288 -4.59 -14.21 -26.89
N VAL A 289 -3.61 -13.59 -26.21
CA VAL A 289 -3.85 -12.85 -24.97
C VAL A 289 -4.82 -11.70 -25.19
N ALA A 290 -4.69 -10.94 -26.28
CA ALA A 290 -5.63 -9.86 -26.60
C ALA A 290 -7.09 -10.34 -26.61
N TYR A 291 -7.35 -11.46 -27.28
CA TYR A 291 -8.71 -12.04 -27.35
C TYR A 291 -9.14 -12.60 -25.98
N GLU A 292 -8.23 -13.28 -25.25
CA GLU A 292 -8.54 -13.91 -23.97
C GLU A 292 -8.84 -12.89 -22.86
N VAL A 293 -8.36 -11.65 -23.00
CA VAL A 293 -8.72 -10.57 -22.06
C VAL A 293 -9.81 -9.64 -22.60
N GLY A 294 -10.48 -10.04 -23.68
CA GLY A 294 -11.69 -9.38 -24.20
C GLY A 294 -11.45 -8.18 -25.12
N TYR A 295 -10.30 -8.12 -25.79
CA TYR A 295 -10.08 -7.17 -26.89
C TYR A 295 -10.39 -7.81 -28.25
N LYS A 296 -11.26 -7.17 -29.01
CA LYS A 296 -11.59 -7.60 -30.37
C LYS A 296 -10.46 -7.37 -31.37
N ASN A 297 -9.48 -6.53 -31.03
CA ASN A 297 -8.38 -6.16 -31.89
C ASN A 297 -7.07 -6.08 -31.09
N ALA A 298 -6.06 -6.86 -31.53
CA ALA A 298 -4.76 -6.91 -30.88
C ALA A 298 -4.00 -5.57 -30.91
N HIS A 299 -4.28 -4.68 -31.87
CA HIS A 299 -3.67 -3.37 -31.94
C HIS A 299 -4.19 -2.44 -30.80
N HIS A 300 -5.50 -2.47 -30.55
CA HIS A 300 -6.08 -1.73 -29.41
C HIS A 300 -5.57 -2.25 -28.07
N PHE A 301 -5.44 -3.57 -27.93
CA PHE A 301 -4.81 -4.20 -26.78
C PHE A 301 -3.38 -3.72 -26.59
N THR A 302 -2.55 -3.75 -27.64
CA THR A 302 -1.14 -3.33 -27.57
C THR A 302 -0.99 -1.88 -27.12
N LYS A 303 -1.86 -0.97 -27.61
CA LYS A 303 -1.87 0.43 -27.17
C LYS A 303 -2.27 0.55 -25.68
N ALA A 304 -3.31 -0.17 -25.27
CA ALA A 304 -3.79 -0.18 -23.90
C ALA A 304 -2.73 -0.74 -22.94
N PHE A 305 -2.10 -1.83 -23.30
CA PHE A 305 -1.04 -2.47 -22.53
C PHE A 305 0.19 -1.55 -22.38
N LYS A 306 0.64 -0.93 -23.48
CA LYS A 306 1.75 0.03 -23.43
C LYS A 306 1.39 1.25 -22.57
N LYS A 307 0.13 1.71 -22.61
CA LYS A 307 -0.34 2.83 -21.76
C LYS A 307 -0.27 2.46 -20.27
N LYS A 308 -0.64 1.22 -19.90
CA LYS A 308 -0.64 0.75 -18.50
C LYS A 308 0.77 0.49 -17.98
N PHE A 309 1.59 -0.24 -18.75
CA PHE A 309 2.89 -0.76 -18.27
C PHE A 309 4.12 -0.03 -18.81
N GLY A 310 3.96 0.94 -19.72
CA GLY A 310 5.06 1.70 -20.29
C GLY A 310 5.84 0.98 -21.42
N TYR A 311 5.65 -0.32 -21.61
CA TYR A 311 6.35 -1.13 -22.62
C TYR A 311 5.36 -1.96 -23.47
N LEU A 312 5.85 -2.47 -24.60
CA LEU A 312 5.02 -3.29 -25.50
C LEU A 312 4.82 -4.71 -24.93
N PRO A 313 3.66 -5.37 -25.18
CA PRO A 313 3.40 -6.74 -24.77
C PRO A 313 4.47 -7.74 -25.22
N SER A 314 5.03 -7.54 -26.42
CA SER A 314 6.13 -8.35 -26.97
C SER A 314 7.45 -8.19 -26.22
N GLY A 315 7.60 -7.15 -25.40
CA GLY A 315 8.79 -6.89 -24.60
C GLY A 315 8.92 -7.81 -23.38
N ILE A 316 7.81 -8.38 -22.89
CA ILE A 316 7.82 -9.27 -21.70
C ILE A 316 8.74 -10.48 -21.91
N LYS A 317 8.70 -11.13 -23.06
CA LYS A 317 9.59 -12.27 -23.36
C LYS A 317 11.08 -11.93 -23.34
N LYS A 318 11.44 -10.69 -23.72
CA LYS A 318 12.84 -10.22 -23.65
C LYS A 318 13.28 -9.96 -22.20
N LEU A 319 12.42 -9.42 -21.35
CA LEU A 319 12.73 -9.19 -19.94
C LEU A 319 12.91 -10.50 -19.17
N THR A 320 12.07 -11.50 -19.42
CA THR A 320 12.19 -12.83 -18.78
C THR A 320 13.49 -13.53 -19.20
N VAL A 321 13.92 -13.43 -20.46
CA VAL A 321 15.18 -14.01 -20.95
C VAL A 321 16.38 -13.30 -20.33
N ILE A 322 16.34 -12.00 -20.19
CA ILE A 322 17.45 -11.23 -19.55
C ILE A 322 17.59 -11.60 -18.07
N MET A 323 16.49 -11.84 -17.33
CA MET A 323 16.56 -12.31 -15.95
C MET A 323 17.12 -13.73 -15.81
N PHE A 324 16.86 -14.63 -16.75
CA PHE A 324 17.43 -15.98 -16.75
C PHE A 324 18.94 -16.01 -17.12
N PHE A 325 19.42 -15.06 -17.92
CA PHE A 325 20.86 -14.98 -18.27
C PHE A 325 21.71 -14.27 -17.21
N SER A 326 21.11 -13.51 -16.31
CA SER A 326 21.85 -12.86 -15.21
C SER A 326 21.94 -13.71 -13.92
N VAL A 327 21.29 -14.89 -13.87
CA VAL A 327 21.38 -15.84 -12.74
C VAL A 327 22.23 -17.09 -13.08
N GLY A 328 22.69 -17.22 -14.28
CA GLY A 328 23.58 -18.31 -14.68
C GLY A 328 24.93 -17.79 -15.14
N ILE A 329 25.90 -17.72 -14.23
CA ILE A 329 27.32 -18.04 -14.38
C ILE A 329 28.10 -17.38 -13.22
N PHE A 330 28.59 -18.26 -12.40
CA PHE A 330 29.53 -18.29 -11.29
C PHE A 330 28.94 -18.28 -9.91
#